data_fc9c3207e8d7706fdb3ab56e7bd290f5
#
_entry.id   fc9c3207e8d7706fdb3ab56e7bd290f5
#
_cell.length_a   1.000
_cell.length_b   1.000
_cell.length_c   1.000
_cell.angle_alpha   90.00
_cell.angle_beta   90.00
_cell.angle_gamma   90.00
#
_symmetry.space_group_name_H-M   'P 1'
#
loop_
_entity.id
_entity.type
_entity.pdbx_description
1 polymer ?
#
loop_
_entity_poly.entity_id
_entity_poly.type
_entity_poly.pdbx_seq_one_letter_code
_entity_poly.pdbx_strand_id
1 'polypeptide(L)'
;MKKILLTFFALSLVLSSCEFDKGFEELNVNPAKASQLDVSNKFASVVLQTSGGRYENWRASLIYQSVMIQHFSSTAGYWSGDRYFRNDGYATSLWDRYYPTAVKEIEDIKAQLTSEGNSGSEM
;
A
#
# COMPACT_ATOMS: atom_id res chain seq x y z
N MET A 1 19.79 -4.68 57.80
CA MET A 1 20.58 -3.90 56.84
C MET A 1 21.03 -4.75 55.65
N LYS A 2 21.64 -5.94 55.80
CA LYS A 2 22.09 -6.78 54.66
C LYS A 2 20.97 -7.17 53.68
N LYS A 3 19.75 -7.43 54.14
CA LYS A 3 18.60 -7.81 53.28
C LYS A 3 18.10 -6.63 52.44
N ILE A 4 18.15 -5.40 52.95
CA ILE A 4 17.74 -4.20 52.25
C ILE A 4 18.75 -3.86 51.16
N LEU A 5 20.05 -4.07 51.41
CA LEU A 5 21.11 -3.87 50.41
C LEU A 5 21.00 -4.87 49.26
N LEU A 6 20.62 -6.13 49.55
CA LEU A 6 20.40 -7.17 48.56
C LEU A 6 19.18 -6.87 47.65
N THR A 7 18.11 -6.36 48.23
CA THR A 7 16.92 -5.97 47.43
C THR A 7 17.20 -4.75 46.56
N PHE A 8 17.99 -3.79 47.05
CA PHE A 8 18.37 -2.61 46.23
C PHE A 8 19.30 -3.00 45.08
N PHE A 9 20.22 -3.93 45.30
CA PHE A 9 21.13 -4.45 44.29
C PHE A 9 20.36 -5.28 43.22
N ALA A 10 19.40 -6.09 43.64
CA ALA A 10 18.55 -6.84 42.71
C ALA A 10 17.66 -5.92 41.87
N LEU A 11 17.15 -4.83 42.45
CA LEU A 11 16.33 -3.84 41.74
C LEU A 11 17.14 -3.03 40.70
N SER A 12 18.42 -2.72 41.02
CA SER A 12 19.30 -2.02 40.07
C SER A 12 19.67 -2.87 38.84
N LEU A 13 19.73 -4.19 38.94
CA LEU A 13 19.97 -5.10 37.83
C LEU A 13 18.77 -5.22 36.90
N VAL A 14 17.56 -5.03 37.38
CA VAL A 14 16.35 -5.03 36.54
C VAL A 14 16.21 -3.73 35.74
N LEU A 15 16.73 -2.61 36.25
CA LEU A 15 16.68 -1.31 35.56
C LEU A 15 17.70 -1.18 34.43
N SER A 16 18.76 -2.00 34.42
CA SER A 16 19.74 -2.00 33.30
C SER A 16 19.32 -2.85 32.07
N SER A 17 18.15 -3.49 32.13
CA SER A 17 17.62 -4.33 31.06
C SER A 17 16.99 -3.52 29.88
N CYS A 18 16.95 -2.19 29.96
CA CYS A 18 16.29 -1.35 28.94
C CYS A 18 17.07 -1.17 27.62
N GLU A 19 18.23 -1.81 27.44
CA GLU A 19 18.97 -1.72 26.17
C GLU A 19 18.81 -2.94 25.26
N PHE A 20 17.87 -3.82 25.55
CA PHE A 20 17.63 -5.03 24.75
C PHE A 20 17.07 -4.74 23.36
N ASP A 21 16.65 -3.49 23.11
CA ASP A 21 15.98 -3.07 21.86
C ASP A 21 16.93 -2.31 20.89
N LYS A 22 18.17 -2.06 21.29
CA LYS A 22 19.18 -1.44 20.42
C LYS A 22 19.59 -2.42 19.33
N GLY A 23 19.27 -2.08 18.09
CA GLY A 23 19.65 -2.85 16.91
C GLY A 23 18.50 -3.57 16.20
N PHE A 24 17.30 -3.62 16.81
CA PHE A 24 16.14 -4.19 16.10
C PHE A 24 15.71 -3.34 14.90
N GLU A 25 15.87 -2.03 14.96
CA GLU A 25 15.60 -1.14 13.84
C GLU A 25 16.55 -1.42 12.67
N GLU A 26 17.83 -1.66 12.93
CA GLU A 26 18.82 -1.98 11.91
C GLU A 26 18.61 -3.38 11.31
N LEU A 27 18.18 -4.35 12.13
CA LEU A 27 17.88 -5.71 11.68
C LEU A 27 16.59 -5.79 10.84
N ASN A 28 15.64 -4.88 11.06
CA ASN A 28 14.41 -4.80 10.31
C ASN A 28 14.54 -4.01 8.99
N VAL A 29 15.66 -3.37 8.74
CA VAL A 29 15.93 -2.74 7.45
C VAL A 29 16.25 -3.83 6.44
N ASN A 30 15.34 -4.09 5.52
CA ASN A 30 15.61 -4.98 4.39
C ASN A 30 16.69 -4.33 3.50
N PRO A 31 17.93 -4.87 3.45
CA PRO A 31 19.02 -4.27 2.65
C PRO A 31 18.73 -4.32 1.14
N ALA A 32 17.79 -5.13 0.70
CA ALA A 32 17.34 -5.19 -0.68
C ALA A 32 16.18 -4.22 -0.99
N LYS A 33 15.66 -3.53 0.05
CA LYS A 33 14.64 -2.51 -0.17
C LYS A 33 15.33 -1.25 -0.71
N ALA A 34 15.06 -0.92 -1.96
CA ALA A 34 15.48 0.35 -2.51
C ALA A 34 14.93 1.48 -1.64
N SER A 35 15.82 2.27 -1.06
CA SER A 35 15.46 3.42 -0.21
C SER A 35 14.75 4.52 -1.02
N GLN A 36 14.99 4.55 -2.33
CA GLN A 36 14.35 5.44 -3.27
C GLN A 36 14.24 4.75 -4.62
N LEU A 37 13.01 4.58 -5.11
CA LEU A 37 12.76 4.13 -6.48
C LEU A 37 12.85 5.34 -7.41
N ASP A 38 13.48 5.14 -8.56
CA ASP A 38 13.48 6.13 -9.64
C ASP A 38 12.04 6.47 -10.05
N VAL A 39 11.80 7.74 -10.34
CA VAL A 39 10.53 8.28 -10.80
C VAL A 39 9.98 7.52 -12.01
N SER A 40 10.84 7.15 -12.95
CA SER A 40 10.45 6.37 -14.13
C SER A 40 9.85 5.00 -13.78
N ASN A 41 10.41 4.33 -12.77
CA ASN A 41 9.89 3.05 -12.31
C ASN A 41 8.56 3.20 -11.56
N LYS A 42 8.44 4.25 -10.74
CA LYS A 42 7.17 4.58 -10.07
C LYS A 42 6.09 4.92 -11.11
N PHE A 43 6.41 5.72 -12.11
CA PHE A 43 5.49 6.09 -13.17
C PHE A 43 5.03 4.87 -13.98
N ALA A 44 5.93 3.97 -14.33
CA ALA A 44 5.57 2.71 -14.99
C ALA A 44 4.61 1.86 -14.15
N SER A 45 4.80 1.82 -12.84
CA SER A 45 3.89 1.17 -11.89
C SER A 45 2.49 1.81 -11.92
N VAL A 46 2.42 3.14 -11.89
CA VAL A 46 1.15 3.89 -11.98
C VAL A 46 0.43 3.59 -13.28
N VAL A 47 1.13 3.64 -14.42
CA VAL A 47 0.56 3.32 -15.74
C VAL A 47 0.02 1.89 -15.76
N LEU A 48 0.78 0.92 -15.24
CA LEU A 48 0.32 -0.46 -15.17
C LEU A 48 -0.93 -0.61 -14.30
N GLN A 49 -0.99 0.08 -13.18
CA GLN A 49 -2.13 0.02 -12.26
C GLN A 49 -3.38 0.69 -12.86
N THR A 50 -3.23 1.78 -13.59
CA THR A 50 -4.34 2.55 -14.17
C THR A 50 -4.81 2.02 -15.51
N SER A 51 -3.91 1.46 -16.33
CA SER A 51 -4.25 0.94 -17.67
C SER A 51 -4.76 -0.49 -17.69
N GLY A 52 -4.81 -1.14 -16.55
CA GLY A 52 -5.43 -2.43 -16.45
C GLY A 52 -4.53 -3.54 -15.95
N GLY A 53 -4.10 -3.44 -14.73
CA GLY A 53 -3.64 -4.60 -13.99
C GLY A 53 -4.71 -5.69 -13.98
N ARG A 54 -4.31 -6.93 -13.76
CA ARG A 54 -5.20 -8.09 -13.76
C ARG A 54 -6.45 -7.89 -12.88
N TYR A 55 -6.29 -7.23 -11.75
CA TYR A 55 -7.36 -7.03 -10.79
C TYR A 55 -8.41 -6.03 -11.30
N GLU A 56 -7.98 -4.91 -11.82
CA GLU A 56 -8.82 -3.83 -12.32
C GLU A 56 -9.60 -4.28 -13.55
N ASN A 57 -8.93 -4.95 -14.48
CA ASN A 57 -9.58 -5.50 -15.67
C ASN A 57 -10.59 -6.59 -15.32
N TRP A 58 -10.23 -7.46 -14.40
CA TRP A 58 -11.12 -8.57 -14.06
C TRP A 58 -12.32 -8.12 -13.21
N ARG A 59 -12.09 -7.45 -12.08
CA ARG A 59 -13.17 -7.10 -11.15
C ARG A 59 -13.95 -5.87 -11.59
N ALA A 60 -13.25 -4.78 -11.86
CA ALA A 60 -13.92 -3.52 -12.15
C ALA A 60 -14.46 -3.50 -13.58
N SER A 61 -13.61 -3.78 -14.59
CA SER A 61 -14.02 -3.63 -15.98
C SER A 61 -14.86 -4.81 -16.46
N LEU A 62 -14.42 -6.04 -16.29
CA LEU A 62 -15.11 -7.20 -16.85
C LEU A 62 -16.36 -7.57 -16.07
N ILE A 63 -16.24 -7.77 -14.74
CA ILE A 63 -17.33 -8.32 -13.93
C ILE A 63 -18.40 -7.27 -13.63
N TYR A 64 -17.99 -6.02 -13.35
CA TYR A 64 -18.93 -4.99 -12.92
C TYR A 64 -19.31 -4.01 -14.01
N GLN A 65 -18.33 -3.24 -14.55
CA GLN A 65 -18.65 -2.17 -15.49
C GLN A 65 -19.24 -2.69 -16.81
N SER A 66 -18.61 -3.66 -17.45
CA SER A 66 -19.04 -4.19 -18.74
C SER A 66 -20.40 -4.89 -18.66
N VAL A 67 -20.71 -5.48 -17.53
CA VAL A 67 -21.99 -6.15 -17.30
C VAL A 67 -23.08 -5.12 -16.99
N MET A 68 -22.78 -4.07 -16.21
CA MET A 68 -23.72 -2.98 -15.93
C MET A 68 -24.15 -2.21 -17.16
N ILE A 69 -23.22 -1.97 -18.09
CA ILE A 69 -23.55 -1.31 -19.37
C ILE A 69 -24.05 -2.29 -20.45
N GLN A 70 -24.34 -3.52 -20.06
CA GLN A 70 -24.93 -4.57 -20.93
C GLN A 70 -24.05 -4.97 -22.12
N HIS A 71 -22.74 -4.77 -22.07
CA HIS A 71 -21.81 -5.30 -23.07
C HIS A 71 -21.67 -6.81 -23.00
N PHE A 72 -21.76 -7.35 -21.77
CA PHE A 72 -21.75 -8.79 -21.50
C PHE A 72 -22.89 -9.17 -20.58
N SER A 73 -23.39 -10.37 -20.73
CA SER A 73 -24.26 -11.01 -19.74
C SER A 73 -23.49 -12.08 -19.00
N SER A 74 -23.81 -12.27 -17.73
CA SER A 74 -23.17 -13.26 -16.90
C SER A 74 -24.04 -14.50 -16.75
N THR A 75 -23.44 -15.66 -16.99
CA THR A 75 -24.06 -16.95 -16.64
C THR A 75 -23.81 -17.35 -15.19
N ALA A 76 -22.88 -16.67 -14.50
CA ALA A 76 -22.56 -16.89 -13.10
C ALA A 76 -23.56 -16.16 -12.21
N GLY A 77 -24.31 -16.89 -11.40
CA GLY A 77 -25.40 -16.34 -10.58
C GLY A 77 -24.98 -15.27 -9.56
N TYR A 78 -23.71 -15.26 -9.18
CA TYR A 78 -23.15 -14.26 -8.25
C TYR A 78 -22.66 -12.97 -8.94
N TRP A 79 -22.57 -12.97 -10.29
CA TRP A 79 -22.21 -11.77 -11.07
C TRP A 79 -23.49 -11.18 -11.67
N SER A 80 -24.22 -10.48 -10.86
CA SER A 80 -25.57 -10.03 -11.20
C SER A 80 -25.67 -8.60 -11.68
N GLY A 81 -24.54 -8.03 -12.14
CA GLY A 81 -24.48 -6.67 -12.68
C GLY A 81 -25.33 -6.48 -13.93
N ASP A 82 -25.46 -7.51 -14.79
CA ASP A 82 -26.33 -7.52 -15.99
C ASP A 82 -27.83 -7.35 -15.66
N ARG A 83 -28.20 -7.62 -14.41
CA ARG A 83 -29.55 -7.43 -13.87
C ARG A 83 -29.66 -6.17 -13.03
N TYR A 84 -28.70 -5.26 -13.15
CA TYR A 84 -28.60 -4.02 -12.36
C TYR A 84 -28.59 -4.23 -10.85
N PHE A 85 -28.17 -5.39 -10.41
CA PHE A 85 -28.07 -5.66 -8.98
C PHE A 85 -26.82 -4.99 -8.42
N ARG A 86 -27.01 -4.09 -7.47
CA ARG A 86 -25.92 -3.36 -6.84
C ARG A 86 -25.07 -4.30 -5.99
N ASN A 87 -23.77 -4.29 -6.23
CA ASN A 87 -22.78 -4.96 -5.41
C ASN A 87 -21.72 -3.95 -4.97
N ASP A 88 -21.84 -3.51 -3.72
CA ASP A 88 -20.96 -2.49 -3.17
C ASP A 88 -19.51 -2.96 -3.12
N GLY A 89 -19.24 -4.24 -2.86
CA GLY A 89 -17.90 -4.81 -2.85
C GLY A 89 -17.20 -4.73 -4.22
N TYR A 90 -17.94 -4.81 -5.32
CA TYR A 90 -17.36 -4.60 -6.65
C TYR A 90 -17.30 -3.11 -7.03
N ALA A 91 -18.27 -2.32 -6.61
CA ALA A 91 -18.27 -0.88 -6.87
C ALA A 91 -17.13 -0.16 -6.15
N THR A 92 -16.87 -0.51 -4.89
CA THR A 92 -15.79 0.09 -4.08
C THR A 92 -14.42 -0.46 -4.44
N SER A 93 -14.33 -1.64 -5.08
CA SER A 93 -13.04 -2.28 -5.36
C SER A 93 -12.10 -1.42 -6.20
N LEU A 94 -12.64 -0.64 -7.12
CA LEU A 94 -11.87 0.31 -7.92
C LEU A 94 -11.27 1.42 -7.03
N TRP A 95 -12.11 2.02 -6.19
CA TRP A 95 -11.72 3.06 -5.25
C TRP A 95 -10.67 2.58 -4.26
N ASP A 96 -10.93 1.46 -3.61
CA ASP A 96 -10.07 0.86 -2.61
C ASP A 96 -8.69 0.46 -3.19
N ARG A 97 -8.61 0.29 -4.50
CA ARG A 97 -7.37 -0.03 -5.19
C ARG A 97 -6.63 1.21 -5.68
N TYR A 98 -7.29 2.11 -6.39
CA TYR A 98 -6.61 3.25 -7.03
C TYR A 98 -6.09 4.27 -6.03
N TYR A 99 -6.87 4.61 -5.01
CA TYR A 99 -6.47 5.66 -4.07
C TYR A 99 -5.25 5.29 -3.22
N PRO A 100 -5.20 4.13 -2.55
CA PRO A 100 -4.04 3.79 -1.74
C PRO A 100 -2.81 3.36 -2.55
N THR A 101 -2.94 3.14 -3.84
CA THR A 101 -1.83 2.72 -4.70
C THR A 101 -1.48 3.80 -5.74
N ALA A 102 -2.20 3.87 -6.85
CA ALA A 102 -1.83 4.74 -7.97
C ALA A 102 -1.84 6.22 -7.61
N VAL A 103 -2.88 6.72 -6.93
CA VAL A 103 -2.95 8.14 -6.53
C VAL A 103 -1.85 8.47 -5.53
N LYS A 104 -1.61 7.58 -4.55
CA LYS A 104 -0.51 7.76 -3.60
C LYS A 104 0.85 7.80 -4.29
N GLU A 105 1.11 6.88 -5.22
CA GLU A 105 2.38 6.88 -5.98
C GLU A 105 2.56 8.16 -6.82
N ILE A 106 1.48 8.70 -7.41
CA ILE A 106 1.53 9.98 -8.12
C ILE A 106 1.92 11.13 -7.20
N GLU A 107 1.34 11.19 -6.00
CA GLU A 107 1.71 12.22 -5.02
C GLU A 107 3.16 12.05 -4.53
N ASP A 108 3.63 10.82 -4.34
CA ASP A 108 5.02 10.54 -4.00
C ASP A 108 5.98 10.97 -5.13
N ILE A 109 5.63 10.74 -6.40
CA ILE A 109 6.39 11.21 -7.57
C ILE A 109 6.46 12.75 -7.59
N LYS A 110 5.33 13.42 -7.41
CA LYS A 110 5.26 14.89 -7.36
C LYS A 110 6.15 15.46 -6.24
N ALA A 111 6.08 14.86 -5.06
CA ALA A 111 6.90 15.28 -3.92
C ALA A 111 8.40 15.10 -4.20
N GLN A 112 8.79 13.97 -4.81
CA GLN A 112 10.16 13.68 -5.19
C GLN A 112 10.68 14.69 -6.22
N LEU A 113 9.96 14.92 -7.31
CA LEU A 113 10.33 15.90 -8.35
C LEU A 113 10.44 17.33 -7.78
N THR A 114 9.54 17.71 -6.90
CA THR A 114 9.59 19.01 -6.23
C THR A 114 10.85 19.14 -5.36
N SER A 115 11.21 18.08 -4.63
CA SER A 115 12.42 18.08 -3.79
C SER A 115 13.72 18.11 -4.60
N GLU A 116 13.71 17.56 -5.80
CA GLU A 116 14.83 17.55 -6.73
C GLU A 116 14.92 18.85 -7.56
N GLY A 117 14.01 19.81 -7.36
CA GLY A 117 13.98 21.10 -8.06
C GLY A 117 13.41 21.01 -9.49
N ASN A 118 12.92 19.87 -9.89
CA ASN A 118 12.24 19.68 -11.17
C ASN A 118 10.77 20.10 -11.04
N SER A 119 10.46 21.29 -11.51
CA SER A 119 9.06 21.66 -11.72
C SER A 119 8.54 20.89 -12.93
N GLY A 120 7.38 20.23 -12.80
CA GLY A 120 6.80 19.31 -13.81
C GLY A 120 6.50 19.88 -15.21
N SER A 121 7.24 20.89 -15.63
CA SER A 121 7.19 21.47 -17.00
C SER A 121 8.12 20.78 -17.99
N GLU A 122 8.88 19.75 -17.56
CA GLU A 122 9.84 19.03 -18.40
C GLU A 122 9.47 17.56 -18.68
N MET A 123 8.21 17.18 -18.48
CA MET A 123 7.70 15.88 -18.91
C MET A 123 6.91 15.97 -20.21
#